data_2704b25b68ab1352149a130be8882656
#
_entry.id   2704b25b68ab1352149a130be8882656
#
_cell.length_a   1.000
_cell.length_b   1.000
_cell.length_c   1.000
_cell.angle_alpha   90.00
_cell.angle_beta   90.00
_cell.angle_gamma   90.00
#
_symmetry.space_group_name_H-M   'P 1'
#
loop_
_entity.id
_entity.type
_entity.pdbx_description
1 polymer ?
#
loop_
_entity_poly.entity_id
_entity_poly.type
_entity_poly.pdbx_seq_one_letter_code
_entity_poly.pdbx_strand_id
1 'polypeptide(L)'
;MNNPLLDTAGLPLFDRIAPEHVAPAMDTLLADADAALAQVTTDDFPASWAGIAQVLDVATERLGRAWGAVSHLNSVADTPELRAAYNAALPRVTEFWTRLGSDEQLYAKYKAIDPASLNAEQRQAHSNALRNFVLGGAELKGEAKARYAAIQERQAEVSQKFSENTLDATDSWTLDVDPAELAGVPQDVVDAACALAEKHGHSGRARLTLKMPCYLPVMQFAHSSALRENCLLYTSDAADD
;
A
#
# COMPACT_ATOMS: atom_id res chain seq x y z
N MET A 1 6.30 -4.82 25.70
CA MET A 1 6.02 -5.89 24.71
C MET A 1 6.88 -5.60 23.48
N ASN A 2 7.44 -6.65 22.86
CA ASN A 2 8.28 -6.45 21.66
C ASN A 2 7.33 -6.20 20.46
N ASN A 3 7.38 -5.02 19.84
CA ASN A 3 6.51 -4.67 18.72
C ASN A 3 7.01 -5.40 17.45
N PRO A 4 6.21 -6.28 16.82
CA PRO A 4 6.64 -7.06 15.65
C PRO A 4 6.97 -6.21 14.41
N LEU A 5 6.45 -4.99 14.31
CA LEU A 5 6.78 -4.04 13.24
C LEU A 5 8.19 -3.44 13.38
N LEU A 6 8.80 -3.53 14.56
CA LEU A 6 10.18 -3.08 14.81
C LEU A 6 11.21 -4.21 14.65
N ASP A 7 10.74 -5.46 14.48
CA ASP A 7 11.61 -6.60 14.22
C ASP A 7 11.96 -6.64 12.73
N THR A 8 13.24 -6.41 12.43
CA THR A 8 13.77 -6.41 11.06
C THR A 8 14.46 -7.73 10.69
N ALA A 9 14.50 -8.72 11.61
CA ALA A 9 15.09 -10.02 11.34
C ALA A 9 14.12 -10.90 10.52
N GLY A 10 14.59 -11.49 9.43
CA GLY A 10 13.80 -12.41 8.62
C GLY A 10 12.60 -11.79 7.91
N LEU A 11 11.51 -12.52 7.74
CA LEU A 11 10.27 -12.06 7.09
C LEU A 11 9.38 -11.27 8.06
N PRO A 12 8.49 -10.38 7.56
CA PRO A 12 7.49 -9.73 8.40
C PRO A 12 6.62 -10.75 9.16
N LEU A 13 6.40 -10.50 10.44
CA LEU A 13 5.64 -11.39 11.31
C LEU A 13 4.13 -11.08 11.24
N PHE A 14 3.53 -11.30 10.07
CA PHE A 14 2.13 -10.94 9.77
C PHE A 14 1.13 -11.51 10.78
N ASP A 15 1.38 -12.72 11.29
CA ASP A 15 0.57 -13.42 12.28
C ASP A 15 0.59 -12.77 13.68
N ARG A 16 1.51 -11.84 13.91
CA ARG A 16 1.72 -11.15 15.21
C ARG A 16 1.41 -9.66 15.15
N ILE A 17 1.25 -9.10 13.96
CA ILE A 17 0.93 -7.67 13.79
C ILE A 17 -0.54 -7.46 14.17
N ALA A 18 -0.77 -6.50 15.08
CA ALA A 18 -2.09 -6.09 15.53
C ALA A 18 -2.23 -4.56 15.43
N PRO A 19 -3.46 -4.03 15.38
CA PRO A 19 -3.71 -2.58 15.23
C PRO A 19 -2.95 -1.70 16.23
N GLU A 20 -2.86 -2.13 17.49
CA GLU A 20 -2.15 -1.41 18.55
C GLU A 20 -0.63 -1.30 18.35
N HIS A 21 -0.05 -2.09 17.45
CA HIS A 21 1.37 -2.03 17.11
C HIS A 21 1.70 -0.89 16.15
N VAL A 22 0.72 -0.40 15.38
CA VAL A 22 0.94 0.54 14.26
C VAL A 22 1.46 1.89 14.77
N ALA A 23 0.71 2.56 15.62
CA ALA A 23 1.08 3.91 16.09
C ALA A 23 2.44 3.94 16.79
N PRO A 24 2.76 3.06 17.77
CA PRO A 24 4.07 3.08 18.42
C PRO A 24 5.24 2.75 17.48
N ALA A 25 5.02 1.87 16.48
CA ALA A 25 6.05 1.58 15.49
C ALA A 25 6.30 2.79 14.58
N MET A 26 5.24 3.44 14.08
CA MET A 26 5.38 4.63 13.24
C MET A 26 6.00 5.78 14.01
N ASP A 27 5.67 5.98 15.29
CA ASP A 27 6.32 7.00 16.12
C ASP A 27 7.84 6.80 16.19
N THR A 28 8.26 5.57 16.43
CA THR A 28 9.69 5.22 16.52
C THR A 28 10.39 5.36 15.17
N LEU A 29 9.83 4.75 14.12
CA LEU A 29 10.49 4.65 12.83
C LEU A 29 10.52 5.98 12.06
N LEU A 30 9.49 6.80 12.21
CA LEU A 30 9.50 8.17 11.67
C LEU A 30 10.55 9.04 12.40
N ALA A 31 10.64 8.93 13.70
CA ALA A 31 11.67 9.66 14.46
C ALA A 31 13.09 9.21 14.08
N ASP A 32 13.32 7.90 13.91
CA ASP A 32 14.61 7.37 13.46
C ASP A 32 14.96 7.88 12.05
N ALA A 33 13.98 7.88 11.14
CA ALA A 33 14.16 8.34 9.76
C ALA A 33 14.40 9.87 9.70
N ASP A 34 13.70 10.65 10.51
CA ASP A 34 13.94 12.08 10.65
C ASP A 34 15.34 12.39 11.18
N ALA A 35 15.78 11.66 12.20
CA ALA A 35 17.12 11.80 12.74
C ALA A 35 18.20 11.45 11.71
N ALA A 36 17.97 10.38 10.91
CA ALA A 36 18.87 9.99 9.83
C ALA A 36 18.94 11.08 8.73
N LEU A 37 17.79 11.62 8.32
CA LEU A 37 17.74 12.72 7.35
C LEU A 37 18.49 13.95 7.87
N ALA A 38 18.21 14.36 9.12
CA ALA A 38 18.89 15.48 9.74
C ALA A 38 20.42 15.27 9.81
N GLN A 39 20.87 14.05 10.10
CA GLN A 39 22.29 13.70 10.15
C GLN A 39 22.96 13.81 8.78
N VAL A 40 22.39 13.24 7.72
CA VAL A 40 23.01 13.21 6.39
C VAL A 40 22.99 14.57 5.70
N THR A 41 22.13 15.49 6.14
CA THR A 41 22.03 16.84 5.56
C THR A 41 22.90 17.86 6.23
N THR A 42 23.61 17.55 7.33
CA THR A 42 24.56 18.49 7.98
C THR A 42 25.72 18.80 7.03
N ASP A 43 26.29 19.99 7.16
CA ASP A 43 27.37 20.47 6.28
C ASP A 43 28.62 19.59 6.34
N ASP A 44 28.94 19.05 7.52
CA ASP A 44 30.10 18.19 7.78
C ASP A 44 29.89 16.72 7.35
N PHE A 45 28.65 16.31 7.06
CA PHE A 45 28.42 14.94 6.57
C PHE A 45 28.94 14.78 5.12
N PRO A 46 29.75 13.77 4.84
CA PRO A 46 30.37 13.62 3.52
C PRO A 46 29.33 13.28 2.45
N ALA A 47 29.42 13.93 1.29
CA ALA A 47 28.62 13.61 0.12
C ALA A 47 29.13 12.30 -0.53
N SER A 48 28.79 11.17 0.06
CA SER A 48 29.19 9.85 -0.44
C SER A 48 27.99 8.90 -0.50
N TRP A 49 27.92 8.11 -1.56
CA TRP A 49 26.87 7.11 -1.75
C TRP A 49 26.75 6.15 -0.55
N ALA A 50 27.91 5.55 -0.16
CA ALA A 50 27.94 4.60 0.95
C ALA A 50 27.55 5.22 2.29
N GLY A 51 28.00 6.46 2.56
CA GLY A 51 27.69 7.15 3.81
C GLY A 51 26.20 7.46 3.93
N ILE A 52 25.59 7.98 2.85
CA ILE A 52 24.14 8.27 2.84
C ILE A 52 23.34 6.97 2.98
N ALA A 53 23.67 5.94 2.20
CA ALA A 53 22.98 4.65 2.24
C ALA A 53 23.05 4.01 3.64
N GLN A 54 24.22 4.03 4.28
CA GLN A 54 24.42 3.42 5.59
C GLN A 54 23.57 4.08 6.69
N VAL A 55 23.28 5.34 6.59
CA VAL A 55 22.52 6.09 7.60
C VAL A 55 21.05 6.21 7.19
N LEU A 56 20.80 6.82 6.03
CA LEU A 56 19.43 7.18 5.61
C LEU A 56 18.67 5.98 5.01
N ASP A 57 19.28 5.22 4.09
CA ASP A 57 18.57 4.13 3.43
C ASP A 57 18.24 3.01 4.44
N VAL A 58 19.10 2.77 5.44
CA VAL A 58 18.79 1.81 6.50
C VAL A 58 17.58 2.25 7.34
N ALA A 59 17.51 3.52 7.70
CA ALA A 59 16.39 4.05 8.50
C ALA A 59 15.07 4.05 7.69
N THR A 60 15.13 4.49 6.44
CA THR A 60 13.97 4.55 5.55
C THR A 60 13.51 3.15 5.11
N GLU A 61 14.42 2.18 4.93
CA GLU A 61 14.07 0.78 4.68
C GLU A 61 13.29 0.16 5.85
N ARG A 62 13.72 0.41 7.09
CA ARG A 62 12.99 -0.05 8.28
C ARG A 62 11.58 0.52 8.34
N LEU A 63 11.42 1.83 8.07
CA LEU A 63 10.11 2.47 7.98
C LEU A 63 9.27 1.89 6.85
N GLY A 64 9.85 1.78 5.65
CA GLY A 64 9.18 1.24 4.47
C GLY A 64 8.72 -0.20 4.64
N ARG A 65 9.54 -1.04 5.30
CA ARG A 65 9.20 -2.43 5.61
C ARG A 65 8.02 -2.52 6.58
N ALA A 66 8.05 -1.77 7.67
CA ALA A 66 6.97 -1.77 8.66
C ALA A 66 5.67 -1.23 8.06
N TRP A 67 5.73 -0.11 7.35
CA TRP A 67 4.59 0.49 6.68
C TRP A 67 4.03 -0.41 5.58
N GLY A 68 4.89 -1.07 4.79
CA GLY A 68 4.49 -2.03 3.78
C GLY A 68 3.74 -3.24 4.36
N ALA A 69 4.16 -3.74 5.53
CA ALA A 69 3.45 -4.82 6.21
C ALA A 69 2.06 -4.38 6.70
N VAL A 70 1.93 -3.17 7.26
CA VAL A 70 0.63 -2.61 7.68
C VAL A 70 -0.28 -2.38 6.46
N SER A 71 0.25 -1.79 5.39
CA SER A 71 -0.50 -1.55 4.15
C SER A 71 -0.99 -2.85 3.50
N HIS A 72 -0.16 -3.89 3.51
CA HIS A 72 -0.55 -5.19 3.00
C HIS A 72 -1.70 -5.79 3.82
N LEU A 73 -1.59 -5.81 5.15
CA LEU A 73 -2.67 -6.30 6.01
C LEU A 73 -3.96 -5.49 5.83
N ASN A 74 -3.87 -4.17 5.71
CA ASN A 74 -5.03 -3.32 5.44
C ASN A 74 -5.72 -3.68 4.12
N SER A 75 -4.99 -4.18 3.12
CA SER A 75 -5.57 -4.56 1.81
C SER A 75 -6.14 -5.97 1.75
N VAL A 76 -5.69 -6.92 2.60
CA VAL A 76 -6.04 -8.35 2.49
C VAL A 76 -6.70 -8.94 3.74
N ALA A 77 -6.55 -8.28 4.89
CA ALA A 77 -7.08 -8.71 6.20
C ALA A 77 -7.65 -7.52 6.97
N ASP A 78 -8.37 -6.65 6.28
CA ASP A 78 -8.92 -5.42 6.81
C ASP A 78 -9.90 -5.68 7.95
N THR A 79 -9.72 -4.91 9.04
CA THR A 79 -10.68 -4.81 10.14
C THR A 79 -10.90 -3.34 10.46
N PRO A 80 -12.05 -2.97 11.09
CA PRO A 80 -12.30 -1.57 11.47
C PRO A 80 -11.16 -0.96 12.30
N GLU A 81 -10.57 -1.74 13.21
CA GLU A 81 -9.48 -1.30 14.09
C GLU A 81 -8.17 -1.10 13.31
N LEU A 82 -7.83 -2.01 12.38
CA LEU A 82 -6.64 -1.88 11.55
C LEU A 82 -6.77 -0.72 10.58
N ARG A 83 -7.94 -0.57 9.94
CA ARG A 83 -8.26 0.56 9.06
C ARG A 83 -8.12 1.89 9.79
N ALA A 84 -8.65 2.00 11.01
CA ALA A 84 -8.50 3.20 11.82
C ALA A 84 -7.04 3.51 12.16
N ALA A 85 -6.24 2.51 12.54
CA ALA A 85 -4.82 2.68 12.84
C ALA A 85 -4.01 3.06 11.59
N TYR A 86 -4.30 2.43 10.45
CA TYR A 86 -3.70 2.77 9.16
C TYR A 86 -4.00 4.22 8.76
N ASN A 87 -5.27 4.61 8.78
CA ASN A 87 -5.71 5.96 8.38
C ASN A 87 -5.14 7.06 9.28
N ALA A 88 -4.95 6.77 10.56
CA ALA A 88 -4.30 7.70 11.49
C ALA A 88 -2.79 7.88 11.21
N ALA A 89 -2.10 6.85 10.72
CA ALA A 89 -0.68 6.89 10.40
C ALA A 89 -0.38 7.43 9.00
N LEU A 90 -1.27 7.19 8.03
CA LEU A 90 -1.09 7.52 6.60
C LEU A 90 -0.65 8.97 6.33
N PRO A 91 -1.26 10.02 6.92
CA PRO A 91 -0.85 11.40 6.67
C PRO A 91 0.60 11.67 7.10
N ARG A 92 1.03 11.11 8.22
CA ARG A 92 2.38 11.28 8.77
C ARG A 92 3.44 10.61 7.90
N VAL A 93 3.15 9.41 7.45
CA VAL A 93 4.03 8.66 6.55
C VAL A 93 4.11 9.35 5.19
N THR A 94 2.98 9.81 4.65
CA THR A 94 2.93 10.57 3.39
C THR A 94 3.72 11.87 3.49
N GLU A 95 3.56 12.62 4.59
CA GLU A 95 4.31 13.86 4.84
C GLU A 95 5.82 13.59 4.85
N PHE A 96 6.27 12.58 5.58
CA PHE A 96 7.69 12.23 5.65
C PHE A 96 8.27 11.92 4.26
N TRP A 97 7.62 11.05 3.46
CA TRP A 97 8.11 10.70 2.13
C TRP A 97 8.09 11.88 1.16
N THR A 98 7.08 12.75 1.25
CA THR A 98 6.98 13.97 0.43
C THR A 98 8.11 14.92 0.78
N ARG A 99 8.37 15.13 2.07
CA ARG A 99 9.45 15.98 2.56
C ARG A 99 10.82 15.42 2.18
N LEU A 100 11.05 14.13 2.38
CA LEU A 100 12.28 13.45 1.98
C LEU A 100 12.55 13.61 0.48
N GLY A 101 11.56 13.33 -0.38
CA GLY A 101 11.68 13.43 -1.84
C GLY A 101 11.85 14.86 -2.36
N SER A 102 11.51 15.88 -1.57
CA SER A 102 11.64 17.30 -1.92
C SER A 102 12.69 18.04 -1.09
N ASP A 103 13.52 17.33 -0.32
CA ASP A 103 14.54 17.93 0.52
C ASP A 103 15.70 18.50 -0.31
N GLU A 104 15.89 19.82 -0.19
CA GLU A 104 16.89 20.55 -0.99
C GLU A 104 18.34 20.28 -0.53
N GLN A 105 18.55 20.05 0.76
CA GLN A 105 19.88 19.77 1.31
C GLN A 105 20.32 18.36 0.95
N LEU A 106 19.41 17.38 1.05
CA LEU A 106 19.66 16.02 0.61
C LEU A 106 19.91 15.96 -0.90
N TYR A 107 19.11 16.67 -1.69
CA TYR A 107 19.33 16.79 -3.15
C TYR A 107 20.71 17.39 -3.47
N ALA A 108 21.13 18.44 -2.74
CA ALA A 108 22.46 19.01 -2.89
C ALA A 108 23.57 18.01 -2.54
N LYS A 109 23.40 17.19 -1.47
CA LYS A 109 24.33 16.11 -1.13
C LYS A 109 24.45 15.07 -2.26
N TYR A 110 23.31 14.62 -2.83
CA TYR A 110 23.35 13.70 -3.97
C TYR A 110 24.03 14.31 -5.19
N LYS A 111 23.79 15.59 -5.52
CA LYS A 111 24.48 16.28 -6.61
C LYS A 111 26.00 16.41 -6.40
N ALA A 112 26.45 16.45 -5.16
CA ALA A 112 27.87 16.56 -4.82
C ALA A 112 28.61 15.22 -4.81
N ILE A 113 27.92 14.09 -4.96
CA ILE A 113 28.58 12.77 -5.10
C ILE A 113 29.35 12.74 -6.42
N ASP A 114 30.65 12.40 -6.35
CA ASP A 114 31.46 12.20 -7.55
C ASP A 114 31.06 10.91 -8.27
N PRO A 115 30.50 10.99 -9.51
CA PRO A 115 30.10 9.80 -10.26
C PRO A 115 31.27 8.85 -10.59
N ALA A 116 32.50 9.33 -10.57
CA ALA A 116 33.70 8.51 -10.82
C ALA A 116 33.99 7.55 -9.65
N SER A 117 33.49 7.87 -8.44
CA SER A 117 33.59 7.00 -7.26
C SER A 117 32.61 5.83 -7.26
N LEU A 118 31.65 5.80 -8.19
CA LEU A 118 30.53 4.86 -8.23
C LEU A 118 30.81 3.72 -9.23
N ASN A 119 30.35 2.51 -8.89
CA ASN A 119 30.25 1.42 -9.87
C ASN A 119 29.10 1.66 -10.87
N ALA A 120 28.89 0.76 -11.84
CA ALA A 120 27.89 0.94 -12.90
C ALA A 120 26.46 1.00 -12.35
N GLU A 121 26.11 0.11 -11.42
CA GLU A 121 24.79 0.02 -10.79
C GLU A 121 24.52 1.26 -9.92
N GLN A 122 25.51 1.67 -9.13
CA GLN A 122 25.43 2.88 -8.30
C GLN A 122 25.28 4.14 -9.13
N ARG A 123 25.96 4.26 -10.27
CA ARG A 123 25.78 5.41 -11.20
C ARG A 123 24.34 5.46 -11.73
N GLN A 124 23.76 4.32 -12.10
CA GLN A 124 22.38 4.29 -12.55
C GLN A 124 21.41 4.65 -11.43
N ALA A 125 21.61 4.11 -10.23
CA ALA A 125 20.80 4.42 -9.06
C ALA A 125 20.91 5.91 -8.68
N HIS A 126 22.11 6.47 -8.70
CA HIS A 126 22.39 7.89 -8.46
C HIS A 126 21.68 8.80 -9.50
N SER A 127 21.77 8.46 -10.78
CA SER A 127 21.05 9.19 -11.85
C SER A 127 19.53 9.14 -11.64
N ASN A 128 19.00 7.98 -11.25
CA ASN A 128 17.58 7.83 -10.91
C ASN A 128 17.20 8.66 -9.68
N ALA A 129 18.03 8.67 -8.63
CA ALA A 129 17.80 9.47 -7.43
C ALA A 129 17.72 10.97 -7.76
N LEU A 130 18.67 11.50 -8.53
CA LEU A 130 18.66 12.91 -8.96
C LEU A 130 17.39 13.26 -9.74
N ARG A 131 16.99 12.41 -10.68
CA ARG A 131 15.71 12.58 -11.40
C ARG A 131 14.51 12.55 -10.47
N ASN A 132 14.51 11.63 -9.51
CA ASN A 132 13.40 11.49 -8.57
C ASN A 132 13.28 12.69 -7.63
N PHE A 133 14.38 13.31 -7.21
CA PHE A 133 14.36 14.58 -6.48
C PHE A 133 13.70 15.70 -7.28
N VAL A 134 14.02 15.83 -8.57
CA VAL A 134 13.39 16.83 -9.44
C VAL A 134 11.88 16.57 -9.54
N LEU A 135 11.48 15.32 -9.80
CA LEU A 135 10.07 14.91 -9.88
C LEU A 135 9.36 15.00 -8.52
N GLY A 136 10.08 14.80 -7.42
CA GLY A 136 9.60 14.96 -6.04
C GLY A 136 9.48 16.41 -5.59
N GLY A 137 9.87 17.37 -6.44
CA GLY A 137 9.69 18.80 -6.17
C GLY A 137 10.85 19.47 -5.42
N ALA A 138 12.05 18.86 -5.36
CA ALA A 138 13.22 19.45 -4.70
C ALA A 138 13.66 20.79 -5.29
N GLU A 139 13.33 21.06 -6.55
CA GLU A 139 13.62 22.32 -7.22
C GLU A 139 12.47 23.34 -7.13
N LEU A 140 11.31 22.92 -6.63
CA LEU A 140 10.18 23.84 -6.42
C LEU A 140 10.47 24.78 -5.25
N LYS A 141 9.98 26.01 -5.37
CA LYS A 141 10.16 27.06 -4.37
C LYS A 141 8.83 27.72 -3.98
N GLY A 142 8.79 28.28 -2.78
CA GLY A 142 7.68 29.09 -2.30
C GLY A 142 6.33 28.39 -2.45
N GLU A 143 5.38 29.06 -3.07
CA GLU A 143 3.99 28.61 -3.23
C GLU A 143 3.89 27.30 -4.03
N ALA A 144 4.70 27.11 -5.06
CA ALA A 144 4.71 25.88 -5.85
C ALA A 144 5.09 24.64 -5.01
N LYS A 145 6.06 24.78 -4.11
CA LYS A 145 6.46 23.71 -3.18
C LYS A 145 5.35 23.37 -2.19
N ALA A 146 4.72 24.39 -1.61
CA ALA A 146 3.59 24.20 -0.71
C ALA A 146 2.39 23.54 -1.44
N ARG A 147 2.11 23.96 -2.67
CA ARG A 147 1.06 23.37 -3.50
C ARG A 147 1.33 21.91 -3.84
N TYR A 148 2.57 21.57 -4.14
CA TYR A 148 2.98 20.18 -4.40
C TYR A 148 2.72 19.30 -3.19
N ALA A 149 3.14 19.72 -1.99
CA ALA A 149 2.91 18.98 -0.74
C ALA A 149 1.41 18.74 -0.50
N ALA A 150 0.59 19.77 -0.64
CA ALA A 150 -0.87 19.67 -0.49
C ALA A 150 -1.51 18.71 -1.51
N ILE A 151 -0.98 18.64 -2.73
CA ILE A 151 -1.43 17.68 -3.76
C ILE A 151 -1.08 16.25 -3.34
N GLN A 152 0.13 16.00 -2.81
CA GLN A 152 0.55 14.67 -2.36
C GLN A 152 -0.32 14.16 -1.20
N GLU A 153 -0.61 15.01 -0.23
CA GLU A 153 -1.53 14.68 0.88
C GLU A 153 -2.93 14.34 0.35
N ARG A 154 -3.47 15.20 -0.52
CA ARG A 154 -4.79 14.97 -1.09
C ARG A 154 -4.84 13.72 -1.96
N GLN A 155 -3.80 13.42 -2.72
CA GLN A 155 -3.69 12.21 -3.51
C GLN A 155 -3.69 10.96 -2.62
N ALA A 156 -2.94 10.96 -1.52
CA ALA A 156 -2.91 9.85 -0.58
C ALA A 156 -4.30 9.61 0.04
N GLU A 157 -4.98 10.67 0.48
CA GLU A 157 -6.34 10.60 1.03
C GLU A 157 -7.35 10.03 0.02
N VAL A 158 -7.37 10.56 -1.20
CA VAL A 158 -8.31 10.13 -2.25
C VAL A 158 -8.02 8.69 -2.68
N SER A 159 -6.74 8.31 -2.84
CA SER A 159 -6.35 6.94 -3.18
C SER A 159 -6.76 5.95 -2.10
N GLN A 160 -6.59 6.31 -0.82
CA GLN A 160 -7.03 5.46 0.29
C GLN A 160 -8.55 5.33 0.31
N LYS A 161 -9.28 6.43 0.15
CA LYS A 161 -10.75 6.41 0.11
C LYS A 161 -11.28 5.56 -1.06
N PHE A 162 -10.66 5.66 -2.23
CA PHE A 162 -10.99 4.81 -3.37
C PHE A 162 -10.76 3.33 -3.05
N SER A 163 -9.63 2.99 -2.44
CA SER A 163 -9.31 1.61 -2.07
C SER A 163 -10.31 1.04 -1.06
N GLU A 164 -10.67 1.82 -0.04
CA GLU A 164 -11.69 1.44 0.96
C GLU A 164 -13.06 1.23 0.29
N ASN A 165 -13.51 2.16 -0.54
CA ASN A 165 -14.78 2.05 -1.23
C ASN A 165 -14.83 0.80 -2.12
N THR A 166 -13.74 0.51 -2.84
CA THR A 166 -13.63 -0.67 -3.69
C THR A 166 -13.70 -1.96 -2.88
N LEU A 167 -13.00 -2.00 -1.75
CA LEU A 167 -13.01 -3.15 -0.84
C LEU A 167 -14.41 -3.37 -0.25
N ASP A 168 -15.01 -2.31 0.28
CA ASP A 168 -16.34 -2.36 0.90
C ASP A 168 -17.42 -2.75 -0.12
N ALA A 169 -17.38 -2.21 -1.34
CA ALA A 169 -18.29 -2.59 -2.42
C ALA A 169 -18.12 -4.07 -2.79
N THR A 170 -16.89 -4.55 -2.92
CA THR A 170 -16.60 -5.96 -3.22
C THR A 170 -17.10 -6.91 -2.13
N ASP A 171 -16.93 -6.53 -0.86
CA ASP A 171 -17.30 -7.37 0.29
C ASP A 171 -18.82 -7.34 0.61
N SER A 172 -19.48 -6.23 0.29
CA SER A 172 -20.91 -6.07 0.57
C SER A 172 -21.80 -6.79 -0.44
N TRP A 173 -21.33 -7.00 -1.68
CA TRP A 173 -22.16 -7.63 -2.70
C TRP A 173 -22.16 -9.15 -2.60
N THR A 174 -23.35 -9.73 -2.58
CA THR A 174 -23.57 -11.17 -2.67
C THR A 174 -24.82 -11.50 -3.48
N LEU A 175 -24.81 -12.63 -4.16
CA LEU A 175 -25.96 -13.14 -4.91
C LEU A 175 -26.19 -14.61 -4.57
N ASP A 176 -27.35 -14.93 -3.97
CA ASP A 176 -27.75 -16.30 -3.66
C ASP A 176 -28.54 -16.90 -4.84
N VAL A 177 -27.97 -17.91 -5.50
CA VAL A 177 -28.55 -18.58 -6.67
C VAL A 177 -28.87 -20.04 -6.38
N ASP A 178 -29.68 -20.69 -7.24
CA ASP A 178 -29.81 -22.13 -7.24
C ASP A 178 -28.49 -22.74 -7.77
N PRO A 179 -27.92 -23.79 -7.12
CA PRO A 179 -26.72 -24.44 -7.64
C PRO A 179 -26.83 -24.92 -9.09
N ALA A 180 -28.04 -25.23 -9.58
CA ALA A 180 -28.30 -25.59 -10.95
C ALA A 180 -28.01 -24.45 -11.95
N GLU A 181 -28.06 -23.17 -11.52
CA GLU A 181 -27.74 -22.03 -12.36
C GLU A 181 -26.24 -21.91 -12.63
N LEU A 182 -25.41 -22.62 -11.84
CA LEU A 182 -23.96 -22.66 -11.98
C LEU A 182 -23.47 -23.73 -12.97
N ALA A 183 -24.35 -24.27 -13.82
CA ALA A 183 -23.98 -25.23 -14.84
C ALA A 183 -22.80 -24.69 -15.70
N GLY A 184 -21.74 -25.48 -15.82
CA GLY A 184 -20.48 -25.13 -16.49
C GLY A 184 -19.37 -24.59 -15.59
N VAL A 185 -19.70 -24.09 -14.40
CA VAL A 185 -18.71 -23.63 -13.42
C VAL A 185 -17.96 -24.82 -12.81
N PRO A 186 -16.62 -24.74 -12.58
CA PRO A 186 -15.87 -25.81 -11.92
C PRO A 186 -16.47 -26.21 -10.56
N GLN A 187 -16.47 -27.52 -10.27
CA GLN A 187 -17.18 -28.07 -9.11
C GLN A 187 -16.65 -27.54 -7.78
N ASP A 188 -15.36 -27.34 -7.65
CA ASP A 188 -14.72 -26.77 -6.46
C ASP A 188 -15.22 -25.34 -6.15
N VAL A 189 -15.49 -24.55 -7.18
CA VAL A 189 -16.07 -23.20 -7.04
C VAL A 189 -17.54 -23.29 -6.61
N VAL A 190 -18.30 -24.21 -7.18
CA VAL A 190 -19.70 -24.47 -6.80
C VAL A 190 -19.76 -24.93 -5.35
N ASP A 191 -18.92 -25.87 -4.95
CA ASP A 191 -18.87 -26.38 -3.57
C ASP A 191 -18.52 -25.28 -2.57
N ALA A 192 -17.55 -24.42 -2.91
CA ALA A 192 -17.19 -23.27 -2.07
C ALA A 192 -18.34 -22.26 -1.94
N ALA A 193 -19.07 -21.98 -3.03
CA ALA A 193 -20.22 -21.10 -3.02
C ALA A 193 -21.38 -21.68 -2.20
N CYS A 194 -21.64 -22.98 -2.26
CA CYS A 194 -22.61 -23.66 -1.42
C CYS A 194 -22.24 -23.64 0.05
N ALA A 195 -20.98 -23.94 0.38
CA ALA A 195 -20.49 -23.86 1.76
C ALA A 195 -20.59 -22.44 2.33
N LEU A 196 -20.31 -21.42 1.52
CA LEU A 196 -20.48 -20.03 1.92
C LEU A 196 -21.94 -19.67 2.19
N ALA A 197 -22.87 -20.11 1.34
CA ALA A 197 -24.31 -19.92 1.54
C ALA A 197 -24.78 -20.58 2.85
N GLU A 198 -24.37 -21.82 3.11
CA GLU A 198 -24.71 -22.55 4.33
C GLU A 198 -24.20 -21.85 5.59
N LYS A 199 -22.95 -21.35 5.57
CA LYS A 199 -22.36 -20.57 6.67
C LYS A 199 -23.19 -19.33 7.00
N HIS A 200 -23.86 -18.75 6.02
CA HIS A 200 -24.72 -17.57 6.20
C HIS A 200 -26.22 -17.91 6.36
N GLY A 201 -26.59 -19.18 6.56
CA GLY A 201 -27.95 -19.61 6.83
C GLY A 201 -28.84 -19.79 5.59
N HIS A 202 -28.25 -19.83 4.39
CA HIS A 202 -28.95 -20.00 3.11
C HIS A 202 -28.77 -21.43 2.57
N SER A 203 -29.19 -22.44 3.35
CA SER A 203 -29.08 -23.85 2.98
C SER A 203 -29.74 -24.15 1.62
N GLY A 204 -29.06 -24.97 0.81
CA GLY A 204 -29.53 -25.36 -0.52
C GLY A 204 -29.32 -24.29 -1.60
N ARG A 205 -28.66 -23.18 -1.27
CA ARG A 205 -28.27 -22.14 -2.23
C ARG A 205 -26.75 -22.15 -2.45
N ALA A 206 -26.29 -21.45 -3.47
CA ALA A 206 -24.92 -21.11 -3.70
C ALA A 206 -24.77 -19.58 -3.62
N ARG A 207 -23.87 -19.09 -2.78
CA ARG A 207 -23.62 -17.65 -2.59
C ARG A 207 -22.42 -17.22 -3.40
N LEU A 208 -22.66 -16.39 -4.40
CA LEU A 208 -21.65 -15.75 -5.21
C LEU A 208 -21.16 -14.44 -4.57
N THR A 209 -19.92 -14.11 -4.85
CA THR A 209 -19.27 -12.86 -4.41
C THR A 209 -18.50 -12.27 -5.59
N LEU A 210 -18.09 -10.99 -5.48
CA LEU A 210 -17.20 -10.33 -6.44
C LEU A 210 -15.71 -10.66 -6.23
N LYS A 211 -15.38 -11.48 -5.23
CA LYS A 211 -14.00 -11.93 -5.03
C LYS A 211 -13.54 -12.76 -6.22
N MET A 212 -12.34 -12.47 -6.73
CA MET A 212 -11.81 -13.06 -7.97
C MET A 212 -11.91 -14.58 -8.03
N PRO A 213 -11.64 -15.37 -6.98
CA PRO A 213 -11.79 -16.82 -7.03
C PRO A 213 -13.22 -17.32 -7.28
N CYS A 214 -14.23 -16.52 -6.98
CA CYS A 214 -15.64 -16.80 -7.30
C CYS A 214 -16.05 -16.14 -8.61
N TYR A 215 -15.82 -14.83 -8.75
CA TYR A 215 -16.28 -14.03 -9.88
C TYR A 215 -15.73 -14.52 -11.21
N LEU A 216 -14.41 -14.69 -11.30
CA LEU A 216 -13.78 -15.03 -12.59
C LEU A 216 -14.22 -16.38 -13.16
N PRO A 217 -14.28 -17.50 -12.39
CA PRO A 217 -14.80 -18.77 -12.91
C PRO A 217 -16.27 -18.70 -13.32
N VAL A 218 -17.12 -17.97 -12.58
CA VAL A 218 -18.52 -17.75 -12.97
C VAL A 218 -18.62 -17.05 -14.32
N MET A 219 -17.84 -15.95 -14.50
CA MET A 219 -17.81 -15.20 -15.75
C MET A 219 -17.29 -16.01 -16.94
N GLN A 220 -16.32 -16.89 -16.70
CA GLN A 220 -15.70 -17.70 -17.76
C GLN A 220 -16.50 -18.94 -18.15
N PHE A 221 -17.13 -19.60 -17.18
CA PHE A 221 -17.63 -20.96 -17.36
C PHE A 221 -19.14 -21.10 -17.17
N ALA A 222 -19.84 -20.20 -16.46
CA ALA A 222 -21.29 -20.35 -16.31
C ALA A 222 -22.00 -20.31 -17.67
N HIS A 223 -22.87 -21.29 -17.92
CA HIS A 223 -23.66 -21.35 -19.16
C HIS A 223 -24.73 -20.23 -19.19
N SER A 224 -25.25 -19.82 -18.04
CA SER A 224 -26.27 -18.77 -17.92
C SER A 224 -25.68 -17.38 -18.25
N SER A 225 -26.11 -16.81 -19.39
CA SER A 225 -25.73 -15.42 -19.73
C SER A 225 -26.35 -14.40 -18.79
N ALA A 226 -27.56 -14.63 -18.31
CA ALA A 226 -28.24 -13.75 -17.37
C ALA A 226 -27.51 -13.69 -16.01
N LEU A 227 -26.93 -14.82 -15.56
CA LEU A 227 -26.12 -14.85 -14.35
C LEU A 227 -24.84 -14.02 -14.52
N ARG A 228 -24.15 -14.20 -15.66
CA ARG A 228 -22.95 -13.40 -15.96
C ARG A 228 -23.26 -11.90 -16.08
N GLU A 229 -24.40 -11.56 -16.72
CA GLU A 229 -24.86 -10.18 -16.82
C GLU A 229 -25.08 -9.55 -15.43
N ASN A 230 -25.78 -10.24 -14.52
CA ASN A 230 -25.99 -9.77 -13.15
C ASN A 230 -24.66 -9.51 -12.41
N CYS A 231 -23.67 -10.41 -12.57
CA CYS A 231 -22.36 -10.19 -11.96
C CYS A 231 -21.60 -9.01 -12.60
N LEU A 232 -21.72 -8.84 -13.93
CA LEU A 232 -21.02 -7.78 -14.67
C LEU A 232 -21.60 -6.39 -14.40
N LEU A 233 -22.91 -6.25 -14.42
CA LEU A 233 -23.58 -4.96 -14.26
C LEU A 233 -23.25 -4.33 -12.91
N TYR A 234 -23.19 -5.11 -11.85
CA TYR A 234 -22.82 -4.55 -10.54
C TYR A 234 -21.39 -3.99 -10.53
N THR A 235 -20.43 -4.63 -11.21
CA THR A 235 -19.06 -4.11 -11.29
C THR A 235 -18.93 -2.89 -12.20
N SER A 236 -19.84 -2.69 -13.15
CA SER A 236 -19.85 -1.57 -14.09
C SER A 236 -20.56 -0.35 -13.49
N ASP A 237 -21.70 -0.53 -12.82
CA ASP A 237 -22.47 0.57 -12.20
C ASP A 237 -21.71 1.20 -11.02
N ALA A 238 -20.86 0.44 -10.31
CA ALA A 238 -20.01 0.98 -9.24
C ALA A 238 -18.91 1.92 -9.75
N ALA A 239 -18.69 2.02 -11.07
CA ALA A 239 -17.71 2.93 -11.67
C ALA A 239 -18.33 4.26 -12.12
N ASP A 240 -19.67 4.37 -12.16
CA ASP A 240 -20.41 5.56 -12.62
C ASP A 240 -20.91 6.45 -11.46
N ASP A 241 -20.81 6.00 -10.18
CA ASP A 241 -21.10 6.74 -8.97
C ASP A 241 -19.79 7.27 -8.30
#